data_5fad26f24a011b1f5111d6a81e9e626e
#
_entry.id   5fad26f24a011b1f5111d6a81e9e626e
#
_cell.length_a   1.000
_cell.length_b   1.000
_cell.length_c   1.000
_cell.angle_alpha   90.00
_cell.angle_beta   90.00
_cell.angle_gamma   90.00
#
_symmetry.space_group_name_H-M   'P 1'
#
loop_
_entity.id
_entity.type
_entity.pdbx_description
1 polymer ?
#
loop_
_entity_poly.entity_id
_entity_poly.type
_entity_poly.pdbx_seq_one_letter_code
_entity_poly.pdbx_strand_id
1 'polypeptide(L)'
;MARHIVARTTEIPPGGNKVVDVGGRDVVVFHVNGEFFALLNRCPHAGAPLDKAACVARLTSPEPGVYQRSRVGELLRCGWHGWEFDMRNGQSWFDPKRVKIRTYPVVIEDGETLAKGPYVAETFPVHIEDSYVIVETN
;
A
#
# COMPACT_ATOMS: atom_id res chain seq x y z
N MET A 1 -19.45 4.17 0.27
CA MET A 1 -18.09 3.88 -0.21
C MET A 1 -17.62 5.02 -1.08
N ALA A 2 -16.45 5.56 -0.81
CA ALA A 2 -15.86 6.64 -1.59
C ALA A 2 -14.63 6.13 -2.34
N ARG A 3 -14.41 6.69 -3.53
CA ARG A 3 -13.26 6.35 -4.37
C ARG A 3 -12.45 7.63 -4.60
N HIS A 4 -11.14 7.52 -4.40
CA HIS A 4 -10.25 8.67 -4.49
C HIS A 4 -9.14 8.38 -5.49
N ILE A 5 -8.99 9.23 -6.51
CA ILE A 5 -7.85 9.17 -7.41
C ILE A 5 -6.68 9.83 -6.67
N VAL A 6 -5.64 9.07 -6.39
CA VAL A 6 -4.55 9.56 -5.55
C VAL A 6 -3.25 9.82 -6.31
N ALA A 7 -3.03 9.14 -7.43
CA ALA A 7 -1.81 9.29 -8.21
C ALA A 7 -1.96 8.67 -9.59
N ARG A 8 -1.07 9.05 -10.51
CA ARG A 8 -0.82 8.26 -11.71
C ARG A 8 0.06 7.07 -11.32
N THR A 9 -0.10 5.96 -12.00
CA THR A 9 0.71 4.76 -11.71
C THR A 9 2.21 5.05 -11.84
N THR A 10 2.59 5.95 -12.75
CA THR A 10 3.99 6.34 -12.97
C THR A 10 4.58 7.18 -11.85
N GLU A 11 3.75 7.78 -11.00
CA GLU A 11 4.23 8.58 -9.87
C GLU A 11 4.77 7.72 -8.73
N ILE A 12 4.43 6.43 -8.72
CA ILE A 12 4.88 5.50 -7.70
C ILE A 12 5.70 4.41 -8.40
N PRO A 13 7.02 4.56 -8.51
CA PRO A 13 7.86 3.58 -9.20
C PRO A 13 7.92 2.26 -8.45
N PRO A 14 8.26 1.15 -9.13
CA PRO A 14 8.42 -0.14 -8.47
C PRO A 14 9.39 -0.05 -7.29
N GLY A 15 8.97 -0.56 -6.14
CA GLY A 15 9.73 -0.47 -4.89
C GLY A 15 9.56 0.86 -4.16
N GLY A 16 8.81 1.81 -4.74
CA GLY A 16 8.55 3.10 -4.12
C GLY A 16 7.23 3.18 -3.40
N ASN A 17 6.98 4.33 -2.81
CA ASN A 17 5.71 4.64 -2.17
C ASN A 17 5.38 6.12 -2.29
N LYS A 18 4.13 6.45 -1.97
CA LYS A 18 3.67 7.84 -1.92
C LYS A 18 2.67 7.96 -0.77
N VAL A 19 2.82 9.00 0.05
CA VAL A 19 1.85 9.33 1.09
C VAL A 19 0.82 10.27 0.49
N VAL A 20 -0.45 9.92 0.64
CA VAL A 20 -1.57 10.70 0.10
C VAL A 20 -2.59 10.95 1.19
N ASP A 21 -3.32 12.07 1.08
CA ASP A 21 -4.43 12.38 1.97
C ASP A 21 -5.71 11.78 1.37
N VAL A 22 -6.35 10.90 2.12
CA VAL A 22 -7.61 10.27 1.70
C VAL A 22 -8.64 10.50 2.79
N GLY A 23 -9.54 11.44 2.55
CA GLY A 23 -10.59 11.77 3.50
C GLY A 23 -10.07 12.27 4.85
N GLY A 24 -8.97 13.02 4.85
CA GLY A 24 -8.34 13.55 6.07
C GLY A 24 -7.38 12.59 6.77
N ARG A 25 -7.09 11.46 6.16
CA ARG A 25 -6.16 10.46 6.71
C ARG A 25 -4.94 10.31 5.82
N ASP A 26 -3.78 10.17 6.43
CA ASP A 26 -2.55 9.88 5.71
C ASP A 26 -2.52 8.40 5.34
N VAL A 27 -2.55 8.13 4.06
CA VAL A 27 -2.49 6.77 3.51
C VAL A 27 -1.21 6.65 2.71
N VAL A 28 -0.44 5.59 2.94
CA VAL A 28 0.74 5.30 2.14
C VAL A 28 0.39 4.24 1.09
N VAL A 29 0.77 4.52 -0.15
CA VAL A 29 0.57 3.59 -1.27
C VAL A 29 1.93 3.07 -1.69
N PHE A 30 2.09 1.75 -1.65
CA PHE A 30 3.32 1.06 -2.06
C PHE A 30 3.14 0.41 -3.42
N HIS A 31 4.19 0.41 -4.23
CA HIS A 31 4.22 -0.32 -5.49
C HIS A 31 5.23 -1.45 -5.38
N VAL A 32 4.74 -2.69 -5.26
CA VAL A 32 5.58 -3.86 -5.03
C VAL A 32 5.19 -4.98 -5.98
N ASN A 33 6.15 -5.49 -6.72
CA ASN A 33 5.97 -6.64 -7.63
C ASN A 33 4.79 -6.47 -8.60
N GLY A 34 4.61 -5.26 -9.14
CA GLY A 34 3.54 -4.96 -10.08
C GLY A 34 2.18 -4.72 -9.45
N GLU A 35 2.09 -4.72 -8.12
CA GLU A 35 0.85 -4.49 -7.38
C GLU A 35 0.96 -3.23 -6.54
N PHE A 36 -0.18 -2.60 -6.27
CA PHE A 36 -0.26 -1.43 -5.42
C PHE A 36 -1.02 -1.78 -4.13
N PHE A 37 -0.47 -1.36 -3.00
CA PHE A 37 -1.08 -1.60 -1.68
C PHE A 37 -1.24 -0.27 -0.96
N ALA A 38 -2.41 -0.04 -0.38
CA ALA A 38 -2.69 1.18 0.38
C ALA A 38 -2.94 0.82 1.84
N LEU A 39 -2.22 1.48 2.73
CA LEU A 39 -2.31 1.26 4.17
C LEU A 39 -2.35 2.60 4.90
N LEU A 40 -3.00 2.64 6.05
CA LEU A 40 -2.92 3.80 6.91
C LEU A 40 -1.46 4.04 7.29
N ASN A 41 -0.95 5.26 7.11
CA ASN A 41 0.48 5.58 7.31
C ASN A 41 0.80 5.73 8.80
N ARG A 42 0.53 4.66 9.55
CA ARG A 42 0.77 4.64 10.98
C ARG A 42 0.94 3.22 11.47
N CYS A 43 2.07 2.93 12.10
CA CYS A 43 2.29 1.65 12.76
C CYS A 43 1.37 1.54 13.97
N PRO A 44 0.49 0.54 14.06
CA PRO A 44 -0.45 0.42 15.19
C PRO A 44 0.25 0.12 16.50
N HIS A 45 1.49 -0.36 16.46
CA HIS A 45 2.27 -0.67 17.65
C HIS A 45 2.74 0.59 18.38
N ALA A 46 3.33 1.55 17.65
CA ALA A 46 3.94 2.71 18.27
C ALA A 46 3.66 4.04 17.54
N GLY A 47 2.87 4.02 16.48
CA GLY A 47 2.52 5.22 15.75
C GLY A 47 3.56 5.71 14.74
N ALA A 48 4.60 4.91 14.46
CA ALA A 48 5.62 5.30 13.50
C ALA A 48 5.03 5.42 12.09
N PRO A 49 5.50 6.40 11.28
CA PRO A 49 5.07 6.48 9.88
C PRO A 49 5.60 5.28 9.10
N LEU A 50 4.75 4.70 8.23
CA LEU A 50 5.11 3.50 7.48
C LEU A 50 5.77 3.79 6.14
N ASP A 51 5.71 5.02 5.65
CA ASP A 51 6.40 5.39 4.42
C ASP A 51 7.93 5.28 4.55
N LYS A 52 8.44 5.28 5.78
CA LYS A 52 9.86 5.06 6.08
C LYS A 52 10.18 3.63 6.46
N ALA A 53 9.19 2.74 6.49
CA ALA A 53 9.41 1.34 6.86
C ALA A 53 10.14 0.59 5.75
N ALA A 54 10.91 -0.43 6.12
CA ALA A 54 11.58 -1.28 5.16
C ALA A 54 10.61 -2.30 4.58
N CYS A 55 10.67 -2.49 3.25
CA CYS A 55 9.95 -3.57 2.58
C CYS A 55 10.85 -4.79 2.56
N VAL A 56 10.41 -5.89 3.18
CA VAL A 56 11.22 -7.09 3.36
C VAL A 56 10.52 -8.31 2.78
N ALA A 57 11.31 -9.37 2.57
CA ALA A 57 10.79 -10.65 2.09
C ALA A 57 10.42 -11.54 3.28
N ARG A 58 9.50 -12.47 3.01
CA ARG A 58 9.23 -13.54 3.95
C ARG A 58 10.40 -14.51 3.93
N LEU A 59 10.95 -14.79 5.10
CA LEU A 59 12.06 -15.72 5.25
C LEU A 59 11.55 -17.01 5.88
N THR A 60 11.78 -18.14 5.23
CA THR A 60 11.43 -19.46 5.75
C THR A 60 12.63 -20.36 5.74
N SER A 61 12.68 -21.33 6.67
CA SER A 61 13.74 -22.31 6.74
C SER A 61 13.12 -23.71 6.76
N PRO A 62 13.00 -24.38 5.59
CA PRO A 62 12.43 -25.73 5.52
C PRO A 62 13.34 -26.79 6.17
N GLU A 63 14.65 -26.52 6.23
CA GLU A 63 15.65 -27.38 6.87
C GLU A 63 16.69 -26.53 7.58
N PRO A 64 17.33 -27.06 8.64
CA PRO A 64 18.40 -26.33 9.31
C PRO A 64 19.51 -25.90 8.34
N GLY A 65 19.82 -24.61 8.34
CA GLY A 65 20.85 -24.04 7.47
C GLY A 65 20.38 -23.71 6.07
N VAL A 66 19.15 -24.01 5.70
CA VAL A 66 18.56 -23.67 4.40
C VAL A 66 17.52 -22.58 4.59
N TYR A 67 17.72 -21.44 3.92
CA TYR A 67 16.81 -20.29 4.01
C TYR A 67 16.21 -19.98 2.64
N GLN A 68 14.91 -19.78 2.59
CA GLN A 68 14.20 -19.42 1.37
C GLN A 68 13.53 -18.07 1.56
N ARG A 69 13.62 -17.23 0.53
CA ARG A 69 12.96 -15.94 0.49
C ARG A 69 11.74 -16.04 -0.43
N SER A 70 10.61 -15.56 0.05
CA SER A 70 9.39 -15.50 -0.73
C SER A 70 8.72 -14.14 -0.49
N ARG A 71 7.80 -13.75 -1.37
CA ARG A 71 7.06 -12.50 -1.25
C ARG A 71 7.98 -11.30 -1.04
N VAL A 72 9.01 -11.19 -1.88
CA VAL A 72 10.04 -10.15 -1.76
C VAL A 72 9.40 -8.76 -1.79
N GLY A 73 9.68 -7.96 -0.75
CA GLY A 73 9.18 -6.60 -0.63
C GLY A 73 7.73 -6.48 -0.17
N GLU A 74 7.01 -7.58 0.08
CA GLU A 74 5.60 -7.55 0.45
C GLU A 74 5.33 -7.45 1.94
N LEU A 75 6.36 -7.49 2.77
CA LEU A 75 6.25 -7.32 4.21
C LEU A 75 6.85 -5.98 4.60
N LEU A 76 6.17 -5.27 5.51
CA LEU A 76 6.67 -4.00 6.07
C LEU A 76 7.29 -4.26 7.44
N ARG A 77 8.50 -3.78 7.64
CA ARG A 77 9.14 -3.79 8.95
C ARG A 77 9.11 -2.39 9.52
N CYS A 78 8.39 -2.21 10.63
CA CYS A 78 8.33 -0.93 11.33
C CYS A 78 9.73 -0.52 11.82
N GLY A 79 10.13 0.74 11.55
CA GLY A 79 11.47 1.22 11.84
C GLY A 79 11.78 1.35 13.33
N TRP A 80 10.76 1.47 14.19
CA TRP A 80 11.00 1.70 15.62
C TRP A 80 11.27 0.43 16.41
N HIS A 81 10.55 -0.68 16.11
CA HIS A 81 10.67 -1.91 16.92
C HIS A 81 10.81 -3.17 16.09
N GLY A 82 10.96 -3.06 14.79
CA GLY A 82 11.14 -4.21 13.92
C GLY A 82 9.91 -5.11 13.75
N TRP A 83 8.72 -4.62 14.08
CA TRP A 83 7.50 -5.38 13.86
C TRP A 83 7.25 -5.52 12.36
N GLU A 84 6.87 -6.72 11.93
CA GLU A 84 6.60 -7.00 10.53
C GLU A 84 5.11 -7.16 10.27
N PHE A 85 4.65 -6.54 9.17
CA PHE A 85 3.24 -6.55 8.76
C PHE A 85 3.13 -7.00 7.31
N ASP A 86 2.07 -7.76 7.03
CA ASP A 86 1.75 -8.16 5.66
C ASP A 86 1.02 -7.02 4.97
N MET A 87 1.54 -6.54 3.83
CA MET A 87 0.90 -5.45 3.08
C MET A 87 -0.46 -5.83 2.52
N ARG A 88 -0.70 -7.10 2.24
CA ARG A 88 -1.95 -7.55 1.61
C ARG A 88 -3.15 -7.44 2.54
N ASN A 89 -2.94 -7.69 3.83
CA ASN A 89 -4.04 -7.71 4.80
C ASN A 89 -3.78 -6.88 6.04
N GLY A 90 -2.58 -6.28 6.15
CA GLY A 90 -2.21 -5.45 7.29
C GLY A 90 -1.91 -6.20 8.57
N GLN A 91 -1.95 -7.53 8.56
CA GLN A 91 -1.76 -8.33 9.77
C GLN A 91 -0.30 -8.37 10.20
N SER A 92 -0.06 -8.25 11.51
CA SER A 92 1.27 -8.44 12.06
C SER A 92 1.58 -9.92 12.17
N TRP A 93 2.87 -10.25 12.06
CA TRP A 93 3.33 -11.61 12.30
C TRP A 93 3.37 -11.96 13.79
N PHE A 94 3.45 -10.95 14.63
CA PHE A 94 3.56 -11.16 16.09
C PHE A 94 2.21 -11.37 16.75
N ASP A 95 1.20 -10.57 16.40
CA ASP A 95 -0.13 -10.66 16.98
C ASP A 95 -1.18 -10.28 15.93
N PRO A 96 -1.45 -11.17 14.95
CA PRO A 96 -2.28 -10.83 13.79
C PRO A 96 -3.74 -10.52 14.12
N LYS A 97 -4.24 -10.95 15.28
CA LYS A 97 -5.63 -10.69 15.66
C LYS A 97 -5.82 -9.32 16.30
N ARG A 98 -4.80 -8.82 17.00
CA ARG A 98 -4.88 -7.58 17.77
C ARG A 98 -4.16 -6.42 17.11
N VAL A 99 -3.02 -6.70 16.49
CA VAL A 99 -2.16 -5.66 15.92
C VAL A 99 -2.12 -5.82 14.41
N LYS A 100 -2.83 -4.93 13.72
CA LYS A 100 -2.88 -4.91 12.27
C LYS A 100 -3.03 -3.49 11.78
N ILE A 101 -2.48 -3.23 10.60
CA ILE A 101 -2.59 -1.94 9.92
C ILE A 101 -3.89 -1.94 9.12
N ARG A 102 -4.60 -0.82 9.16
CA ARG A 102 -5.77 -0.66 8.30
C ARG A 102 -5.34 -0.61 6.85
N THR A 103 -5.94 -1.47 6.03
CA THR A 103 -5.70 -1.49 4.59
C THR A 103 -6.89 -0.93 3.84
N TYR A 104 -6.62 -0.46 2.62
CA TYR A 104 -7.65 0.10 1.74
C TYR A 104 -7.58 -0.62 0.41
N PRO A 105 -8.72 -0.99 -0.18
CA PRO A 105 -8.72 -1.55 -1.53
C PRO A 105 -8.15 -0.57 -2.53
N VAL A 106 -7.36 -1.08 -3.47
CA VAL A 106 -6.75 -0.30 -4.54
C VAL A 106 -7.20 -0.85 -5.87
N VAL A 107 -7.64 0.04 -6.75
CA VAL A 107 -8.04 -0.31 -8.12
C VAL A 107 -7.21 0.54 -9.08
N ILE A 108 -6.77 -0.06 -10.17
CA ILE A 108 -6.09 0.64 -11.25
C ILE A 108 -7.09 0.84 -12.38
N GLU A 109 -7.31 2.09 -12.77
CA GLU A 109 -8.21 2.44 -13.85
C GLU A 109 -7.45 3.26 -14.89
N ASP A 110 -7.76 3.06 -16.16
CA ASP A 110 -7.20 3.90 -17.19
C ASP A 110 -7.92 5.25 -17.25
N GLY A 111 -7.23 6.26 -17.81
CA GLY A 111 -7.76 7.61 -17.88
C GLY A 111 -8.99 7.71 -18.75
N GLU A 112 -9.11 6.86 -19.78
CA GLU A 112 -10.29 6.85 -20.65
C GLU A 112 -11.54 6.45 -19.87
N THR A 113 -11.44 5.40 -19.05
CA THR A 113 -12.55 4.96 -18.21
C THR A 113 -12.96 6.03 -17.21
N LEU A 114 -11.98 6.68 -16.59
CA LEU A 114 -12.24 7.74 -15.61
C LEU A 114 -12.86 8.98 -16.26
N ALA A 115 -12.44 9.34 -17.47
CA ALA A 115 -12.96 10.49 -18.18
C ALA A 115 -14.43 10.32 -18.55
N LYS A 116 -14.83 9.07 -18.82
CA LYS A 116 -16.23 8.76 -19.16
C LYS A 116 -17.16 8.74 -17.95
N GLY A 117 -16.61 8.67 -16.73
CA GLY A 117 -17.40 8.59 -15.51
C GLY A 117 -17.87 7.18 -15.19
N PRO A 118 -18.55 6.98 -14.07
CA PRO A 118 -19.21 7.96 -13.21
C PRO A 118 -18.30 8.72 -12.24
N TYR A 119 -17.00 8.51 -12.33
CA TYR A 119 -16.07 9.16 -11.40
C TYR A 119 -15.76 10.58 -11.89
N VAL A 120 -16.01 11.54 -11.05
CA VAL A 120 -15.69 12.94 -11.34
C VAL A 120 -14.39 13.26 -10.65
N ALA A 121 -13.34 13.45 -11.46
CA ALA A 121 -12.01 13.79 -10.97
C ALA A 121 -11.87 15.30 -10.88
N GLU A 122 -12.70 15.96 -10.09
CA GLU A 122 -12.70 17.41 -9.97
C GLU A 122 -11.42 17.97 -9.40
N THR A 123 -10.78 17.20 -8.52
CA THR A 123 -9.58 17.63 -7.80
C THR A 123 -8.30 17.00 -8.32
N PHE A 124 -8.39 16.10 -9.31
CA PHE A 124 -7.23 15.42 -9.87
C PHE A 124 -7.32 15.41 -11.39
N PRO A 125 -6.35 16.02 -12.10
CA PRO A 125 -6.40 16.04 -13.56
C PRO A 125 -6.22 14.64 -14.15
N VAL A 126 -7.16 14.25 -15.02
CA VAL A 126 -7.17 12.93 -15.65
C VAL A 126 -6.85 13.08 -17.14
N HIS A 127 -5.86 12.34 -17.60
CA HIS A 127 -5.46 12.25 -19.00
C HIS A 127 -5.76 10.84 -19.52
N ILE A 128 -6.35 10.74 -20.71
CA ILE A 128 -6.82 9.46 -21.25
C ILE A 128 -5.70 8.47 -21.56
N GLU A 129 -4.49 8.96 -21.75
CA GLU A 129 -3.31 8.11 -22.01
C GLU A 129 -2.65 7.55 -20.77
N ASP A 130 -3.06 7.98 -19.57
CA ASP A 130 -2.46 7.57 -18.30
C ASP A 130 -3.31 6.54 -17.59
N SER A 131 -2.71 5.85 -16.62
CA SER A 131 -3.40 4.97 -15.67
C SER A 131 -3.28 5.54 -14.27
N TYR A 132 -4.30 5.29 -13.45
CA TYR A 132 -4.44 5.94 -12.14
C TYR A 132 -4.64 4.94 -11.04
N VAL A 133 -4.07 5.27 -9.88
CA VAL A 133 -4.26 4.53 -8.65
C VAL A 133 -5.47 5.11 -7.91
N ILE A 134 -6.43 4.25 -7.61
CA ILE A 134 -7.66 4.64 -6.92
C ILE A 134 -7.73 3.90 -5.60
N VAL A 135 -7.87 4.65 -4.51
CA VAL A 135 -8.03 4.10 -3.17
C VAL A 135 -9.50 4.19 -2.79
N GLU A 136 -10.06 3.08 -2.34
CA GLU A 136 -11.44 3.01 -1.91
C GLU A 136 -11.54 3.08 -0.39
N THR A 137 -12.50 3.89 0.10
CA THR A 137 -12.78 4.04 1.53
C THR A 137 -14.24 3.80 1.80
N ASN A 138 -14.57 3.37 3.01
CA ASN A 138 -15.94 3.21 3.45
C ASN A 138 -16.51 4.49 4.01
#